data_9c314152489419216fe550812caabb0b
#
_entry.id   9c314152489419216fe550812caabb0b
#
_cell.length_a   1.000
_cell.length_b   1.000
_cell.length_c   1.000
_cell.angle_alpha   90.00
_cell.angle_beta   90.00
_cell.angle_gamma   90.00
#
_symmetry.space_group_name_H-M   'P 1'
#
loop_
_entity.id
_entity.type
_entity.pdbx_description
1 polymer ?
#
loop_
_entity_poly.entity_id
_entity_poly.type
_entity_poly.pdbx_seq_one_letter_code
_entity_poly.pdbx_strand_id
1 'polypeptide(L)'
;MAEAALQTGARANVSRQFYFAMALTCLVIAVLGFMPTYFMPMAQGKFRGPPLVHIHGLVLFAWMAFFCTQTWLVARGKTLAHRTWGVLGVSIATAMVFVVTAIVSWRISQASLPGQPEGLAHGVRAFAWVSIGGLAFFIGAFALAIVEVRRPETHKRLLLLATISLLGAPIARWFLTLLAPSA
;
A
#
# COMPACT_ATOMS: atom_id res chain seq x y z
N MET A 1 -32.25 -27.94 4.26
CA MET A 1 -31.97 -26.96 3.19
C MET A 1 -31.86 -25.54 3.72
N ALA A 2 -32.80 -25.02 4.55
CA ALA A 2 -32.75 -23.67 5.12
C ALA A 2 -31.53 -23.42 6.03
N GLU A 3 -31.16 -24.38 6.87
CA GLU A 3 -30.01 -24.27 7.78
C GLU A 3 -28.66 -24.17 7.04
N ALA A 4 -28.49 -24.97 5.97
CA ALA A 4 -27.30 -24.90 5.11
C ALA A 4 -27.20 -23.55 4.38
N ALA A 5 -28.30 -22.96 3.94
CA ALA A 5 -28.34 -21.64 3.34
C ALA A 5 -27.99 -20.53 4.35
N LEU A 6 -28.48 -20.62 5.59
CA LEU A 6 -28.14 -19.70 6.67
C LEU A 6 -26.66 -19.77 7.06
N GLN A 7 -26.10 -20.98 7.17
CA GLN A 7 -24.66 -21.16 7.44
C GLN A 7 -23.78 -20.63 6.32
N THR A 8 -24.17 -20.83 5.07
CA THR A 8 -23.42 -20.30 3.90
C THR A 8 -23.46 -18.77 3.88
N GLY A 9 -24.61 -18.17 4.16
CA GLY A 9 -24.76 -16.71 4.28
C GLY A 9 -23.92 -16.10 5.42
N ALA A 10 -23.93 -16.75 6.60
CA ALA A 10 -23.13 -16.33 7.74
C ALA A 10 -21.61 -16.38 7.44
N ARG A 11 -21.12 -17.47 6.85
CA ARG A 11 -19.71 -17.62 6.44
C ARG A 11 -19.29 -16.55 5.41
N ALA A 12 -20.15 -16.27 4.44
CA ALA A 12 -19.89 -15.24 3.44
C ALA A 12 -19.78 -13.83 4.09
N ASN A 13 -20.63 -13.54 5.07
CA ASN A 13 -20.59 -12.27 5.80
C ASN A 13 -19.31 -12.13 6.64
N VAL A 14 -18.94 -13.14 7.41
CA VAL A 14 -17.69 -13.18 8.17
C VAL A 14 -16.48 -12.94 7.26
N SER A 15 -16.44 -13.61 6.09
CA SER A 15 -15.37 -13.41 5.13
C SER A 15 -15.29 -11.96 4.61
N ARG A 16 -16.42 -11.31 4.32
CA ARG A 16 -16.45 -9.92 3.86
C ARG A 16 -15.95 -8.95 4.93
N GLN A 17 -16.36 -9.13 6.17
CA GLN A 17 -15.91 -8.31 7.31
C GLN A 17 -14.40 -8.48 7.56
N PHE A 18 -13.88 -9.70 7.43
CA PHE A 18 -12.45 -9.98 7.55
C PHE A 18 -11.62 -9.15 6.57
N TYR A 19 -11.98 -9.11 5.28
CA TYR A 19 -11.21 -8.34 4.29
C TYR A 19 -11.29 -6.83 4.53
N PHE A 20 -12.41 -6.33 5.02
CA PHE A 20 -12.53 -4.93 5.42
C PHE A 20 -11.65 -4.62 6.64
N ALA A 21 -11.66 -5.48 7.66
CA ALA A 21 -10.79 -5.34 8.82
C ALA A 21 -9.30 -5.35 8.42
N MET A 22 -8.89 -6.27 7.53
CA MET A 22 -7.52 -6.32 7.03
C MET A 22 -7.13 -5.07 6.23
N ALA A 23 -8.04 -4.50 5.45
CA ALA A 23 -7.79 -3.25 4.74
C ALA A 23 -7.57 -2.08 5.71
N LEU A 24 -8.38 -1.98 6.77
CA LEU A 24 -8.18 -0.99 7.84
C LEU A 24 -6.85 -1.20 8.58
N THR A 25 -6.50 -2.45 8.88
CA THR A 25 -5.20 -2.78 9.48
C THR A 25 -4.03 -2.30 8.61
N CYS A 26 -4.08 -2.55 7.29
CA CYS A 26 -3.06 -2.05 6.37
C CYS A 26 -2.97 -0.52 6.39
N LEU A 27 -4.11 0.18 6.38
CA LEU A 27 -4.15 1.65 6.48
C LEU A 27 -3.56 2.16 7.80
N VAL A 28 -3.92 1.54 8.93
CA VAL A 28 -3.40 1.90 10.26
C VAL A 28 -1.88 1.69 10.32
N ILE A 29 -1.37 0.55 9.83
CA ILE A 29 0.07 0.29 9.76
C ILE A 29 0.77 1.36 8.91
N ALA A 30 0.20 1.74 7.76
CA ALA A 30 0.77 2.77 6.92
C ALA A 30 0.80 4.15 7.63
N VAL A 31 -0.30 4.56 8.26
CA VAL A 31 -0.37 5.84 8.99
C VAL A 31 0.64 5.86 10.14
N LEU A 32 0.64 4.84 10.99
CA LEU A 32 1.53 4.76 12.14
C LEU A 32 3.01 4.67 11.71
N GLY A 33 3.32 3.94 10.64
CA GLY A 33 4.68 3.82 10.12
C GLY A 33 5.25 5.14 9.59
N PHE A 34 4.39 5.98 9.00
CA PHE A 34 4.80 7.30 8.51
C PHE A 34 4.63 8.42 9.55
N MET A 35 4.02 8.14 10.71
CA MET A 35 3.79 9.15 11.73
C MET A 35 5.08 9.89 12.13
N PRO A 36 6.18 9.21 12.57
CA PRO A 36 7.37 9.88 13.06
C PRO A 36 8.20 10.55 11.95
N THR A 37 8.16 10.04 10.72
CA THR A 37 9.06 10.46 9.65
C THR A 37 8.44 11.41 8.63
N TYR A 38 7.11 11.48 8.58
CA TYR A 38 6.39 12.32 7.63
C TYR A 38 5.34 13.21 8.31
N PHE A 39 4.33 12.62 8.97
CA PHE A 39 3.18 13.39 9.47
C PHE A 39 3.56 14.34 10.61
N MET A 40 4.33 13.90 11.61
CA MET A 40 4.76 14.77 12.70
C MET A 40 5.70 15.88 12.23
N PRO A 41 6.75 15.63 11.42
CA PRO A 41 7.58 16.69 10.85
C PRO A 41 6.80 17.68 9.98
N MET A 42 5.80 17.19 9.20
CA MET A 42 4.92 18.05 8.42
C MET A 42 4.11 18.99 9.31
N ALA A 43 3.46 18.47 10.34
CA ALA A 43 2.65 19.24 11.26
C ALA A 43 3.48 20.30 12.02
N GLN A 44 4.77 20.02 12.24
CA GLN A 44 5.72 20.95 12.91
C GLN A 44 6.40 21.93 11.93
N GLY A 45 6.10 21.89 10.63
CA GLY A 45 6.78 22.71 9.62
C GLY A 45 8.27 22.37 9.43
N LYS A 46 8.71 21.20 9.92
CA LYS A 46 10.11 20.75 9.88
C LYS A 46 10.41 19.81 8.72
N PHE A 47 9.39 19.34 8.00
CA PHE A 47 9.60 18.42 6.88
C PHE A 47 10.30 19.14 5.72
N ARG A 48 11.44 18.58 5.27
CA ARG A 48 12.26 19.11 4.17
C ARG A 48 12.41 18.06 3.07
N GLY A 49 11.34 17.83 2.34
CA GLY A 49 11.33 16.91 1.21
C GLY A 49 10.88 17.58 -0.09
N PRO A 50 11.30 17.07 -1.27
CA PRO A 50 10.83 17.59 -2.54
C PRO A 50 9.35 17.32 -2.74
N PRO A 51 8.66 18.05 -3.64
CA PRO A 51 7.25 17.80 -3.96
C PRO A 51 6.94 16.36 -4.37
N LEU A 52 7.90 15.67 -4.98
CA LEU A 52 7.77 14.27 -5.39
C LEU A 52 7.45 13.34 -4.21
N VAL A 53 7.97 13.62 -3.00
CA VAL A 53 7.67 12.82 -1.79
C VAL A 53 6.19 12.96 -1.41
N HIS A 54 5.63 14.18 -1.53
CA HIS A 54 4.21 14.42 -1.24
C HIS A 54 3.30 13.72 -2.26
N ILE A 55 3.66 13.81 -3.54
CA ILE A 55 2.90 13.12 -4.63
C ILE A 55 2.96 11.61 -4.43
N HIS A 56 4.13 11.06 -4.12
CA HIS A 56 4.30 9.65 -3.80
C HIS A 56 3.41 9.23 -2.61
N GLY A 57 3.48 9.97 -1.51
CA GLY A 57 2.65 9.72 -0.34
C GLY A 57 1.16 9.78 -0.67
N LEU A 58 0.71 10.84 -1.37
CA LEU A 58 -0.68 11.03 -1.76
C LEU A 58 -1.22 9.83 -2.56
N VAL A 59 -0.48 9.38 -3.58
CA VAL A 59 -0.94 8.27 -4.45
C VAL A 59 -1.00 6.96 -3.69
N LEU A 60 -0.02 6.66 -2.79
CA LEU A 60 -0.05 5.44 -2.00
C LEU A 60 -1.17 5.46 -0.93
N PHE A 61 -1.39 6.59 -0.25
CA PHE A 61 -2.50 6.72 0.69
C PHE A 61 -3.86 6.74 -0.02
N ALA A 62 -3.95 7.29 -1.25
CA ALA A 62 -5.14 7.18 -2.08
C ALA A 62 -5.46 5.71 -2.40
N TRP A 63 -4.44 4.87 -2.69
CA TRP A 63 -4.62 3.43 -2.84
C TRP A 63 -5.18 2.79 -1.56
N MET A 64 -4.59 3.07 -0.39
CA MET A 64 -5.05 2.51 0.89
C MET A 64 -6.50 2.89 1.18
N ALA A 65 -6.86 4.16 1.02
CA ALA A 65 -8.23 4.65 1.21
C ALA A 65 -9.20 4.02 0.19
N PHE A 66 -8.78 3.89 -1.06
CA PHE A 66 -9.54 3.23 -2.11
C PHE A 66 -9.78 1.76 -1.78
N PHE A 67 -8.75 1.01 -1.35
CA PHE A 67 -8.87 -0.39 -0.96
C PHE A 67 -9.81 -0.58 0.23
N CYS A 68 -9.73 0.28 1.25
CA CYS A 68 -10.69 0.32 2.36
C CYS A 68 -12.12 0.56 1.87
N THR A 69 -12.32 1.53 0.98
CA THR A 69 -13.62 1.85 0.40
C THR A 69 -14.18 0.68 -0.39
N GLN A 70 -13.37 0.02 -1.20
CA GLN A 70 -13.77 -1.12 -2.02
C GLN A 70 -14.18 -2.32 -1.16
N THR A 71 -13.40 -2.64 -0.13
CA THR A 71 -13.73 -3.73 0.81
C THR A 71 -14.96 -3.40 1.66
N TRP A 72 -15.13 -2.13 2.06
CA TRP A 72 -16.34 -1.66 2.74
C TRP A 72 -17.60 -1.78 1.88
N LEU A 73 -17.52 -1.40 0.60
CA LEU A 73 -18.65 -1.55 -0.33
C LEU A 73 -19.09 -3.02 -0.45
N VAL A 74 -18.12 -3.95 -0.54
CA VAL A 74 -18.41 -5.38 -0.58
C VAL A 74 -18.99 -5.87 0.76
N ALA A 75 -18.45 -5.41 1.89
CA ALA A 75 -18.95 -5.75 3.22
C ALA A 75 -20.40 -5.28 3.43
N ARG A 76 -20.79 -4.16 2.81
CA ARG A 76 -22.16 -3.62 2.82
C ARG A 76 -23.07 -4.19 1.72
N GLY A 77 -22.59 -5.16 0.92
CA GLY A 77 -23.35 -5.75 -0.18
C GLY A 77 -23.53 -4.84 -1.40
N LYS A 78 -22.85 -3.69 -1.44
CA LYS A 78 -22.91 -2.70 -2.54
C LYS A 78 -22.01 -3.10 -3.71
N THR A 79 -22.20 -4.31 -4.25
CA THR A 79 -21.31 -4.90 -5.28
C THR A 79 -21.36 -4.15 -6.61
N LEU A 80 -22.49 -3.51 -6.96
CA LEU A 80 -22.58 -2.69 -8.17
C LEU A 80 -21.66 -1.48 -8.05
N ALA A 81 -21.73 -0.74 -6.95
CA ALA A 81 -20.84 0.39 -6.70
C ALA A 81 -19.36 -0.03 -6.68
N HIS A 82 -19.04 -1.17 -6.03
CA HIS A 82 -17.70 -1.76 -6.06
C HIS A 82 -17.21 -1.96 -7.50
N ARG A 83 -18.02 -2.51 -8.40
CA ARG A 83 -17.63 -2.73 -9.80
C ARG A 83 -17.47 -1.40 -10.56
N THR A 84 -18.41 -0.47 -10.40
CA THR A 84 -18.36 0.84 -11.08
C THR A 84 -17.10 1.62 -10.68
N TRP A 85 -16.82 1.72 -9.39
CA TRP A 85 -15.63 2.42 -8.90
C TRP A 85 -14.33 1.61 -9.04
N GLY A 86 -14.41 0.29 -9.26
CA GLY A 86 -13.25 -0.58 -9.40
C GLY A 86 -12.28 -0.16 -10.50
N VAL A 87 -12.78 0.47 -11.57
CA VAL A 87 -11.95 1.00 -12.68
C VAL A 87 -10.96 2.07 -12.20
N LEU A 88 -11.35 2.90 -11.21
CA LEU A 88 -10.45 3.89 -10.62
C LEU A 88 -9.23 3.21 -9.97
N GLY A 89 -9.38 1.99 -9.45
CA GLY A 89 -8.27 1.22 -8.90
C GLY A 89 -7.17 0.95 -9.91
N VAL A 90 -7.51 0.70 -11.18
CA VAL A 90 -6.52 0.52 -12.26
C VAL A 90 -5.72 1.81 -12.48
N SER A 91 -6.40 2.96 -12.49
CA SER A 91 -5.75 4.26 -12.66
C SER A 91 -4.80 4.58 -11.50
N ILE A 92 -5.23 4.34 -10.25
CA ILE A 92 -4.39 4.55 -9.05
C ILE A 92 -3.19 3.58 -9.08
N ALA A 93 -3.41 2.30 -9.39
CA ALA A 93 -2.34 1.31 -9.49
C ALA A 93 -1.30 1.69 -10.56
N THR A 94 -1.75 2.17 -11.72
CA THR A 94 -0.87 2.68 -12.78
C THR A 94 -0.07 3.90 -12.30
N ALA A 95 -0.72 4.88 -11.66
CA ALA A 95 -0.05 6.05 -11.10
C ALA A 95 1.00 5.65 -10.05
N MET A 96 0.74 4.62 -9.24
CA MET A 96 1.70 4.10 -8.26
C MET A 96 2.98 3.60 -8.93
N VAL A 97 2.88 2.88 -10.06
CA VAL A 97 4.06 2.39 -10.79
C VAL A 97 4.98 3.55 -11.17
N PHE A 98 4.42 4.60 -11.78
CA PHE A 98 5.19 5.78 -12.19
C PHE A 98 5.79 6.52 -10.99
N VAL A 99 5.01 6.77 -9.96
CA VAL A 99 5.43 7.56 -8.80
C VAL A 99 6.48 6.81 -7.97
N VAL A 100 6.33 5.50 -7.75
CA VAL A 100 7.33 4.71 -7.02
C VAL A 100 8.63 4.61 -7.82
N THR A 101 8.55 4.39 -9.13
CA THR A 101 9.74 4.39 -9.99
C THR A 101 10.45 5.74 -9.97
N ALA A 102 9.70 6.85 -10.07
CA ALA A 102 10.25 8.19 -10.03
C ALA A 102 10.95 8.50 -8.69
N ILE A 103 10.32 8.17 -7.55
CA ILE A 103 10.92 8.45 -6.23
C ILE A 103 12.16 7.58 -5.98
N VAL A 104 12.18 6.32 -6.40
CA VAL A 104 13.34 5.44 -6.29
C VAL A 104 14.50 5.96 -7.15
N SER A 105 14.23 6.30 -8.40
CA SER A 105 15.25 6.87 -9.31
C SER A 105 15.82 8.18 -8.77
N TRP A 106 14.96 9.06 -8.29
CA TRP A 106 15.39 10.32 -7.68
C TRP A 106 16.26 10.08 -6.44
N ARG A 107 15.87 9.17 -5.54
CA ARG A 107 16.66 8.83 -4.34
C ARG A 107 18.04 8.29 -4.68
N ILE A 108 18.15 7.42 -5.68
CA ILE A 108 19.42 6.88 -6.15
C ILE A 108 20.29 8.00 -6.72
N SER A 109 19.74 8.88 -7.56
CA SER A 109 20.49 9.99 -8.15
C SER A 109 21.01 10.95 -7.07
N GLN A 110 20.19 11.32 -6.10
CA GLN A 110 20.61 12.21 -4.99
C GLN A 110 21.72 11.59 -4.14
N ALA A 111 21.61 10.31 -3.80
CA ALA A 111 22.60 9.60 -3.00
C ALA A 111 23.94 9.36 -3.74
N SER A 112 23.96 9.55 -5.06
CA SER A 112 25.15 9.37 -5.89
C SER A 112 25.86 10.71 -6.20
N LEU A 113 25.37 11.85 -5.67
CA LEU A 113 26.01 13.16 -5.86
C LEU A 113 27.32 13.24 -5.08
N PRO A 114 28.32 14.02 -5.58
CA PRO A 114 29.54 14.29 -4.82
C PRO A 114 29.27 14.91 -3.46
N GLY A 115 30.07 14.54 -2.44
CA GLY A 115 29.96 15.08 -1.09
C GLY A 115 28.92 14.39 -0.20
N GLN A 116 28.27 13.35 -0.67
CA GLN A 116 27.39 12.54 0.17
C GLN A 116 28.22 11.61 1.10
N PRO A 117 27.68 11.27 2.29
CA PRO A 117 28.37 10.36 3.23
C PRO A 117 28.71 9.01 2.58
N GLU A 118 29.86 8.45 2.97
CA GLU A 118 30.26 7.11 2.54
C GLU A 118 29.20 6.08 2.91
N GLY A 119 28.88 5.17 2.00
CA GLY A 119 27.88 4.14 2.18
C GLY A 119 26.43 4.56 1.94
N LEU A 120 26.09 5.87 1.89
CA LEU A 120 24.73 6.32 1.63
C LEU A 120 24.18 5.76 0.31
N ALA A 121 24.96 5.86 -0.76
CA ALA A 121 24.58 5.36 -2.08
C ALA A 121 24.36 3.82 -2.07
N HIS A 122 25.17 3.09 -1.28
CA HIS A 122 24.98 1.64 -1.12
C HIS A 122 23.68 1.34 -0.39
N GLY A 123 23.44 1.98 0.75
CA GLY A 123 22.20 1.79 1.54
C GLY A 123 20.94 2.14 0.77
N VAL A 124 20.96 3.26 0.03
CA VAL A 124 19.83 3.67 -0.82
C VAL A 124 19.58 2.67 -1.93
N ARG A 125 20.62 2.15 -2.61
CA ARG A 125 20.48 1.10 -3.63
C ARG A 125 19.97 -0.21 -3.05
N ALA A 126 20.47 -0.63 -1.88
CA ALA A 126 19.97 -1.81 -1.21
C ALA A 126 18.47 -1.70 -0.88
N PHE A 127 18.04 -0.55 -0.35
CA PHE A 127 16.62 -0.30 -0.08
C PHE A 127 15.77 -0.17 -1.36
N ALA A 128 16.36 0.30 -2.45
CA ALA A 128 15.68 0.36 -3.75
C ALA A 128 15.24 -1.02 -4.25
N TRP A 129 16.02 -2.07 -4.02
CA TRP A 129 15.64 -3.45 -4.35
C TRP A 129 14.39 -3.90 -3.59
N VAL A 130 14.27 -3.53 -2.32
CA VAL A 130 13.06 -3.81 -1.52
C VAL A 130 11.85 -3.10 -2.11
N SER A 131 12.00 -1.83 -2.48
CA SER A 131 10.93 -1.02 -3.07
C SER A 131 10.50 -1.54 -4.45
N ILE A 132 11.46 -1.87 -5.31
CA ILE A 132 11.22 -2.42 -6.66
C ILE A 132 10.60 -3.81 -6.57
N GLY A 133 11.10 -4.67 -5.68
CA GLY A 133 10.56 -6.00 -5.45
C GLY A 133 9.12 -5.96 -4.94
N GLY A 134 8.83 -5.07 -3.98
CA GLY A 134 7.46 -4.84 -3.49
C GLY A 134 6.53 -4.33 -4.59
N LEU A 135 7.00 -3.40 -5.41
CA LEU A 135 6.24 -2.88 -6.56
C LEU A 135 5.99 -3.97 -7.62
N ALA A 136 7.01 -4.76 -7.96
CA ALA A 136 6.86 -5.86 -8.92
C ALA A 136 5.86 -6.90 -8.44
N PHE A 137 5.92 -7.25 -7.14
CA PHE A 137 4.93 -8.13 -6.53
C PHE A 137 3.52 -7.53 -6.56
N PHE A 138 3.40 -6.23 -6.23
CA PHE A 138 2.14 -5.50 -6.32
C PHE A 138 1.55 -5.59 -7.72
N ILE A 139 2.35 -5.27 -8.76
CA ILE A 139 1.91 -5.31 -10.16
C ILE A 139 1.44 -6.71 -10.54
N GLY A 140 2.22 -7.75 -10.24
CA GLY A 140 1.89 -9.13 -10.56
C GLY A 140 0.61 -9.60 -9.87
N ALA A 141 0.49 -9.38 -8.55
CA ALA A 141 -0.68 -9.76 -7.78
C ALA A 141 -1.93 -8.98 -8.19
N PHE A 142 -1.79 -7.67 -8.47
CA PHE A 142 -2.87 -6.82 -8.95
C PHE A 142 -3.35 -7.24 -10.34
N ALA A 143 -2.44 -7.46 -11.29
CA ALA A 143 -2.78 -7.92 -12.63
C ALA A 143 -3.50 -9.26 -12.60
N LEU A 144 -3.00 -10.22 -11.82
CA LEU A 144 -3.67 -11.51 -11.61
C LEU A 144 -5.05 -11.33 -10.96
N ALA A 145 -5.19 -10.40 -10.00
CA ALA A 145 -6.49 -10.10 -9.39
C ALA A 145 -7.51 -9.61 -10.42
N ILE A 146 -7.08 -8.79 -11.39
CA ILE A 146 -7.97 -8.31 -12.47
C ILE A 146 -8.33 -9.44 -13.43
N VAL A 147 -7.39 -10.32 -13.79
CA VAL A 147 -7.68 -11.52 -14.60
C VAL A 147 -8.69 -12.44 -13.90
N GLU A 148 -8.53 -12.62 -12.57
CA GLU A 148 -9.34 -13.52 -11.76
C GLU A 148 -10.62 -12.86 -11.19
N VAL A 149 -11.07 -11.72 -11.74
CA VAL A 149 -12.26 -10.99 -11.26
C VAL A 149 -13.52 -11.85 -11.20
N ARG A 150 -13.61 -12.89 -12.04
CA ARG A 150 -14.72 -13.85 -12.05
C ARG A 150 -14.65 -14.88 -10.94
N ARG A 151 -13.50 -15.00 -10.24
CA ARG A 151 -13.28 -15.89 -9.09
C ARG A 151 -13.11 -15.05 -7.81
N PRO A 152 -14.22 -14.70 -7.10
CA PRO A 152 -14.19 -13.72 -6.02
C PRO A 152 -13.21 -14.07 -4.90
N GLU A 153 -13.04 -15.36 -4.59
CA GLU A 153 -12.12 -15.80 -3.53
C GLU A 153 -10.66 -15.54 -3.91
N THR A 154 -10.27 -15.81 -5.14
CA THR A 154 -8.92 -15.55 -5.66
C THR A 154 -8.67 -14.06 -5.80
N HIS A 155 -9.62 -13.34 -6.40
CA HIS A 155 -9.55 -11.88 -6.59
C HIS A 155 -9.28 -11.12 -5.29
N LYS A 156 -10.07 -11.35 -4.25
CA LYS A 156 -9.91 -10.64 -2.97
C LYS A 156 -8.61 -10.98 -2.24
N ARG A 157 -8.13 -12.24 -2.33
CA ARG A 157 -6.85 -12.66 -1.75
C ARG A 157 -5.69 -11.99 -2.44
N LEU A 158 -5.69 -11.96 -3.77
CA LEU A 158 -4.65 -11.32 -4.56
C LEU A 158 -4.58 -9.81 -4.31
N LEU A 159 -5.73 -9.12 -4.21
CA LEU A 159 -5.76 -7.69 -3.88
C LEU A 159 -5.25 -7.41 -2.46
N LEU A 160 -5.55 -8.26 -1.49
CA LEU A 160 -5.00 -8.13 -0.14
C LEU A 160 -3.49 -8.35 -0.15
N LEU A 161 -2.99 -9.38 -0.83
CA LEU A 161 -1.55 -9.64 -0.96
C LEU A 161 -0.82 -8.49 -1.66
N ALA A 162 -1.39 -7.96 -2.75
CA ALA A 162 -0.86 -6.77 -3.43
C ALA A 162 -0.76 -5.59 -2.46
N THR A 163 -1.80 -5.32 -1.66
CA THR A 163 -1.79 -4.22 -0.70
C THR A 163 -0.78 -4.43 0.42
N ILE A 164 -0.65 -5.66 0.96
CA ILE A 164 0.33 -6.01 2.00
C ILE A 164 1.77 -5.78 1.50
N SER A 165 2.07 -6.08 0.22
CA SER A 165 3.42 -5.89 -0.32
C SER A 165 3.91 -4.44 -0.27
N LEU A 166 3.01 -3.47 -0.17
CA LEU A 166 3.34 -2.05 -0.04
C LEU A 166 3.71 -1.65 1.40
N LEU A 167 3.47 -2.51 2.39
CA LEU A 167 3.71 -2.21 3.80
C LEU A 167 5.18 -2.32 4.23
N GLY A 168 6.07 -2.78 3.37
CA GLY A 168 7.50 -2.91 3.68
C GLY A 168 8.13 -1.59 4.15
N ALA A 169 7.82 -0.48 3.48
CA ALA A 169 8.36 0.83 3.85
C ALA A 169 7.85 1.38 5.19
N PRO A 170 6.53 1.38 5.51
CA PRO A 170 6.07 1.81 6.83
C PRO A 170 6.56 0.91 7.96
N ILE A 171 6.62 -0.42 7.76
CA ILE A 171 7.12 -1.35 8.76
C ILE A 171 8.62 -1.13 9.02
N ALA A 172 9.43 -0.98 7.97
CA ALA A 172 10.86 -0.70 8.12
C ALA A 172 11.12 0.59 8.92
N ARG A 173 10.26 1.60 8.83
CA ARG A 173 10.38 2.82 9.61
C ARG A 173 10.19 2.61 11.10
N TRP A 174 9.32 1.71 11.52
CA TRP A 174 9.19 1.36 12.93
C TRP A 174 10.50 0.79 13.48
N PHE A 175 11.11 -0.14 12.75
CA PHE A 175 12.41 -0.69 13.17
C PHE A 175 13.49 0.39 13.24
N LEU A 176 13.56 1.27 12.26
CA LEU A 176 14.56 2.35 12.23
C LEU A 176 14.34 3.41 13.32
N THR A 177 13.10 3.70 13.70
CA THR A 177 12.79 4.75 14.68
C THR A 177 12.68 4.24 16.11
N LEU A 178 12.30 2.98 16.33
CA LEU A 178 12.07 2.40 17.65
C LEU A 178 13.22 1.50 18.12
N LEU A 179 13.89 0.79 17.20
CA LEU A 179 14.92 -0.19 17.53
C LEU A 179 16.34 0.26 17.18
N ALA A 180 16.51 1.30 16.40
CA ALA A 180 17.75 2.00 16.18
C ALA A 180 17.63 3.43 16.74
N PRO A 181 17.61 3.63 18.08
CA PRO A 181 17.66 4.94 18.65
C PRO A 181 18.94 5.62 18.18
N SER A 182 18.82 6.87 17.74
CA SER A 182 19.89 7.70 17.21
C SER A 182 21.22 7.52 17.94
N ALA A 183 22.23 7.04 17.22
CA ALA A 183 23.61 7.31 17.60
C ALA A 183 23.89 8.81 17.48
#